data_a4a74f05776e10fcd9599f360ac2e6f6
#
_entry.id   a4a74f05776e10fcd9599f360ac2e6f6
#
_cell.length_a   1.000
_cell.length_b   1.000
_cell.length_c   1.000
_cell.angle_alpha   90.00
_cell.angle_beta   90.00
_cell.angle_gamma   90.00
#
_symmetry.space_group_name_H-M   'P 1'
#
loop_
_entity.id
_entity.type
_entity.pdbx_description
1 polymer ?
#
loop_
_entity_poly.entity_id
_entity_poly.type
_entity_poly.pdbx_seq_one_letter_code
_entity_poly.pdbx_strand_id
1 'polypeptide(L)'
;MRQASARDDGTPAISVQDVHFSYGSRPAVQGVSFDVARGEVLGFLGPNGAGKSTTIKMLTGQYRPSKGRIELLGEDLRAHREALQGRIGVCFEEKNLYPSLSGVEHLRFFARLHGVRDLDVDALLRRVGLETRGRDRVAGYSKGMRQRLMIARALVNDPEVLILDEPSDGLDPVSAQAIRAVIREQAERGCAVLITTHDMWEADALADRVAFIEGGRLYALDTPERLKLAHGRRSVRVRVRRADGEIDERVVELDGEATARRLAEATEGGELLTIHTEEATLEDVFVQMTGRGLT
;
A
#
# COMPACT_ATOMS: atom_id res chain seq x y z
N MET A 1 3.91 5.49 -27.90
CA MET A 1 5.11 5.20 -27.07
C MET A 1 5.86 6.50 -26.86
N ARG A 2 5.65 7.16 -25.72
CA ARG A 2 6.57 8.21 -25.27
C ARG A 2 7.79 7.48 -24.71
N GLN A 3 8.96 7.65 -25.35
CA GLN A 3 10.22 7.25 -24.77
C GLN A 3 10.41 8.06 -23.47
N ALA A 4 10.31 7.38 -22.33
CA ALA A 4 10.71 7.94 -21.05
C ALA A 4 12.24 8.08 -21.05
N SER A 5 12.72 9.24 -21.48
CA SER A 5 14.02 9.72 -21.02
C SER A 5 13.81 10.27 -19.61
N ALA A 6 13.58 9.38 -18.65
CA ALA A 6 13.63 9.73 -17.26
C ALA A 6 15.07 10.09 -16.95
N ARG A 7 15.35 11.36 -16.73
CA ARG A 7 16.56 11.79 -16.02
C ARG A 7 16.41 11.26 -14.60
N ASP A 8 17.12 10.20 -14.30
CA ASP A 8 17.37 9.78 -12.93
C ASP A 8 18.37 10.76 -12.33
N ASP A 9 17.84 11.93 -11.95
CA ASP A 9 18.59 12.99 -11.28
C ASP A 9 18.50 12.89 -9.76
N GLY A 10 17.99 11.77 -9.25
CA GLY A 10 17.77 11.53 -7.82
C GLY A 10 16.59 12.31 -7.23
N THR A 11 15.85 13.07 -8.04
CA THR A 11 14.66 13.80 -7.57
C THR A 11 13.51 12.83 -7.33
N PRO A 12 12.92 12.78 -6.12
CA PRO A 12 11.79 11.90 -5.83
C PRO A 12 10.57 12.27 -6.71
N ALA A 13 9.81 11.25 -7.12
CA ALA A 13 8.58 11.47 -7.87
C ALA A 13 7.44 12.03 -7.00
N ILE A 14 7.45 11.71 -5.69
CA ILE A 14 6.58 12.34 -4.70
C ILE A 14 7.47 12.90 -3.60
N SER A 15 7.32 14.17 -3.25
CA SER A 15 7.97 14.80 -2.10
C SER A 15 6.93 15.52 -1.26
N VAL A 16 6.85 15.16 0.01
CA VAL A 16 5.94 15.74 1.01
C VAL A 16 6.75 16.29 2.15
N GLN A 17 6.61 17.58 2.45
CA GLN A 17 7.44 18.28 3.43
C GLN A 17 6.58 19.00 4.45
N ASP A 18 6.60 18.53 5.71
CA ASP A 18 5.95 19.11 6.89
C ASP A 18 4.49 19.52 6.64
N VAL A 19 3.70 18.62 5.99
CA VAL A 19 2.32 18.93 5.65
C VAL A 19 1.39 18.79 6.85
N HIS A 20 0.47 19.76 6.94
CA HIS A 20 -0.57 19.81 7.99
C HIS A 20 -1.95 20.01 7.35
N PHE A 21 -2.95 19.36 7.94
CA PHE A 21 -4.34 19.56 7.55
C PHE A 21 -5.29 19.31 8.73
N SER A 22 -6.36 20.13 8.82
CA SER A 22 -7.40 19.97 9.83
C SER A 22 -8.80 20.12 9.23
N TYR A 23 -9.74 19.32 9.70
CA TYR A 23 -11.16 19.50 9.44
C TYR A 23 -11.74 20.43 10.53
N GLY A 24 -11.87 21.72 10.22
CA GLY A 24 -12.19 22.73 11.23
C GLY A 24 -11.13 22.75 12.34
N SER A 25 -11.54 22.49 13.58
CA SER A 25 -10.61 22.41 14.72
C SER A 25 -9.96 21.04 14.93
N ARG A 26 -10.39 19.98 14.19
CA ARG A 26 -9.87 18.62 14.38
C ARG A 26 -8.66 18.39 13.46
N PRO A 27 -7.44 18.23 14.01
CA PRO A 27 -6.28 17.92 13.21
C PRO A 27 -6.40 16.51 12.62
N ALA A 28 -6.05 16.35 11.35
CA ALA A 28 -6.07 15.09 10.63
C ALA A 28 -4.69 14.69 10.10
N VAL A 29 -3.83 15.66 9.78
CA VAL A 29 -2.43 15.45 9.41
C VAL A 29 -1.58 16.50 10.08
N GLN A 30 -0.47 16.09 10.72
CA GLN A 30 0.30 16.91 11.67
C GLN A 30 1.81 16.78 11.41
N GLY A 31 2.34 17.50 10.43
CA GLY A 31 3.77 17.54 10.12
C GLY A 31 4.29 16.27 9.43
N VAL A 32 3.52 15.71 8.52
CA VAL A 32 3.91 14.52 7.76
C VAL A 32 4.93 14.90 6.69
N SER A 33 6.04 14.15 6.65
CA SER A 33 7.09 14.29 5.64
C SER A 33 7.55 12.92 5.14
N PHE A 34 7.57 12.72 3.83
CA PHE A 34 8.09 11.51 3.17
C PHE A 34 8.37 11.79 1.70
N ASP A 35 9.09 10.88 1.08
CA ASP A 35 9.37 10.87 -0.35
C ASP A 35 9.07 9.50 -0.95
N VAL A 36 8.83 9.46 -2.25
CA VAL A 36 8.73 8.22 -3.05
C VAL A 36 9.57 8.40 -4.30
N ALA A 37 10.52 7.50 -4.50
CA ALA A 37 11.36 7.50 -5.68
C ALA A 37 10.62 6.97 -6.93
N ARG A 38 11.18 7.19 -8.12
CA ARG A 38 10.69 6.53 -9.33
C ARG A 38 10.90 5.03 -9.24
N GLY A 39 9.87 4.26 -9.60
CA GLY A 39 9.92 2.80 -9.54
C GLY A 39 9.78 2.21 -8.13
N GLU A 40 9.56 3.04 -7.12
CA GLU A 40 9.35 2.61 -5.74
C GLU A 40 7.86 2.40 -5.44
N VAL A 41 7.57 1.38 -4.63
CA VAL A 41 6.27 1.17 -3.99
C VAL A 41 6.39 1.55 -2.52
N LEU A 42 5.77 2.66 -2.11
CA LEU A 42 5.64 3.06 -0.71
C LEU A 42 4.28 2.61 -0.15
N GLY A 43 4.32 1.77 0.90
CA GLY A 43 3.15 1.41 1.70
C GLY A 43 2.90 2.44 2.79
N PHE A 44 1.73 3.07 2.81
CA PHE A 44 1.32 4.05 3.82
C PHE A 44 0.31 3.40 4.76
N LEU A 45 0.78 2.94 5.92
CA LEU A 45 0.08 2.02 6.80
C LEU A 45 -0.42 2.69 8.07
N GLY A 46 -1.61 2.30 8.51
CA GLY A 46 -2.17 2.76 9.77
C GLY A 46 -3.65 2.42 9.89
N PRO A 47 -4.24 2.56 11.09
CA PRO A 47 -5.64 2.26 11.33
C PRO A 47 -6.58 3.25 10.61
N ASN A 48 -7.87 2.95 10.66
CA ASN A 48 -8.88 3.86 10.15
C ASN A 48 -8.86 5.19 10.94
N GLY A 49 -8.91 6.30 10.20
CA GLY A 49 -8.81 7.63 10.80
C GLY A 49 -7.37 8.11 11.11
N ALA A 50 -6.34 7.34 10.81
CA ALA A 50 -4.93 7.73 11.02
C ALA A 50 -4.46 8.92 10.18
N GLY A 51 -5.20 9.28 9.10
CA GLY A 51 -4.85 10.38 8.19
C GLY A 51 -4.48 9.95 6.77
N LYS A 52 -4.51 8.63 6.45
CA LYS A 52 -4.15 8.07 5.14
C LYS A 52 -4.90 8.74 3.99
N SER A 53 -6.23 8.60 3.94
CA SER A 53 -7.06 9.17 2.86
C SER A 53 -7.03 10.69 2.83
N THR A 54 -6.80 11.37 3.97
CA THR A 54 -6.59 12.84 3.99
C THR A 54 -5.29 13.20 3.29
N THR A 55 -4.22 12.44 3.51
CA THR A 55 -2.94 12.62 2.83
C THR A 55 -3.08 12.39 1.32
N ILE A 56 -3.79 11.33 0.90
CA ILE A 56 -4.10 11.10 -0.51
C ILE A 56 -4.87 12.28 -1.13
N LYS A 57 -5.88 12.82 -0.44
CA LYS A 57 -6.65 13.98 -0.92
C LYS A 57 -5.79 15.23 -1.07
N MET A 58 -4.76 15.40 -0.25
CA MET A 58 -3.78 16.48 -0.44
C MET A 58 -2.86 16.20 -1.64
N LEU A 59 -2.35 14.99 -1.81
CA LEU A 59 -1.49 14.59 -2.94
C LEU A 59 -2.20 14.70 -4.29
N THR A 60 -3.50 14.48 -4.32
CA THR A 60 -4.33 14.63 -5.53
C THR A 60 -4.82 16.07 -5.76
N GLY A 61 -4.45 16.99 -4.86
CA GLY A 61 -4.84 18.39 -4.94
C GLY A 61 -6.33 18.66 -4.62
N GLN A 62 -7.07 17.68 -4.07
CA GLN A 62 -8.45 17.89 -3.60
C GLN A 62 -8.48 18.75 -2.34
N TYR A 63 -7.48 18.55 -1.46
CA TYR A 63 -7.29 19.36 -0.27
C TYR A 63 -5.97 20.11 -0.35
N ARG A 64 -5.98 21.33 0.16
CA ARG A 64 -4.79 22.15 0.27
C ARG A 64 -4.23 22.02 1.70
N PRO A 65 -2.96 21.63 1.88
CA PRO A 65 -2.34 21.64 3.19
C PRO A 65 -2.37 23.07 3.79
N SER A 66 -2.62 23.18 5.08
CA SER A 66 -2.57 24.45 5.80
C SER A 66 -1.13 24.94 6.04
N LYS A 67 -0.18 23.99 6.06
CA LYS A 67 1.26 24.21 6.18
C LYS A 67 2.01 23.12 5.43
N GLY A 68 3.24 23.40 5.03
CA GLY A 68 4.10 22.48 4.31
C GLY A 68 3.95 22.57 2.79
N ARG A 69 4.63 21.66 2.10
CA ARG A 69 4.72 21.64 0.63
C ARG A 69 4.59 20.22 0.08
N ILE A 70 3.98 20.12 -1.10
CA ILE A 70 3.89 18.87 -1.87
C ILE A 70 4.44 19.14 -3.26
N GLU A 71 5.38 18.33 -3.69
CA GLU A 71 5.90 18.29 -5.04
C GLU A 71 5.63 16.92 -5.65
N LEU A 72 5.19 16.91 -6.90
CA LEU A 72 5.07 15.73 -7.72
C LEU A 72 5.93 15.90 -8.96
N LEU A 73 6.77 14.89 -9.24
CA LEU A 73 7.68 14.90 -10.40
C LEU A 73 8.59 16.14 -10.46
N GLY A 74 9.00 16.66 -9.27
CA GLY A 74 9.81 17.85 -9.11
C GLY A 74 9.06 19.17 -9.27
N GLU A 75 7.74 19.15 -9.45
CA GLU A 75 6.91 20.34 -9.63
C GLU A 75 6.00 20.58 -8.42
N ASP A 76 5.88 21.84 -7.98
CA ASP A 76 4.97 22.21 -6.89
C ASP A 76 3.52 21.95 -7.28
N LEU A 77 2.84 21.08 -6.55
CA LEU A 77 1.46 20.67 -6.83
C LEU A 77 0.49 21.85 -6.83
N ARG A 78 0.73 22.86 -6.02
CA ARG A 78 -0.14 24.03 -5.93
C ARG A 78 -0.05 24.91 -7.19
N ALA A 79 1.15 25.05 -7.75
CA ALA A 79 1.41 25.88 -8.92
C ALA A 79 1.04 25.17 -10.24
N HIS A 80 1.21 23.84 -10.31
CA HIS A 80 1.12 23.06 -11.56
C HIS A 80 0.05 21.96 -11.52
N ARG A 81 -1.02 22.15 -10.73
CA ARG A 81 -2.04 21.13 -10.48
C ARG A 81 -2.61 20.50 -11.74
N GLU A 82 -3.03 21.31 -12.70
CA GLU A 82 -3.67 20.80 -13.93
C GLU A 82 -2.73 19.95 -14.79
N ALA A 83 -1.48 20.39 -14.95
CA ALA A 83 -0.46 19.65 -15.69
C ALA A 83 -0.13 18.31 -14.99
N LEU A 84 -0.03 18.33 -13.67
CA LEU A 84 0.28 17.15 -12.86
C LEU A 84 -0.87 16.13 -12.86
N GLN A 85 -2.13 16.56 -12.86
CA GLN A 85 -3.29 15.65 -12.91
C GLN A 85 -3.30 14.76 -14.16
N GLY A 86 -2.73 15.22 -15.26
CA GLY A 86 -2.57 14.40 -16.48
C GLY A 86 -1.49 13.31 -16.36
N ARG A 87 -0.64 13.37 -15.34
CA ARG A 87 0.51 12.48 -15.15
C ARG A 87 0.36 11.57 -13.93
N ILE A 88 -0.71 11.69 -13.18
CA ILE A 88 -1.02 10.85 -12.01
C ILE A 88 -2.21 9.95 -12.31
N GLY A 89 -2.17 8.73 -11.77
CA GLY A 89 -3.28 7.79 -11.72
C GLY A 89 -3.77 7.64 -10.28
N VAL A 90 -5.08 7.64 -10.08
CA VAL A 90 -5.64 7.57 -8.72
C VAL A 90 -6.78 6.56 -8.66
N CYS A 91 -6.72 5.65 -7.69
CA CYS A 91 -7.81 4.77 -7.32
C CYS A 91 -8.19 5.06 -5.86
N PHE A 92 -9.33 5.70 -5.64
CA PHE A 92 -9.87 5.93 -4.30
C PHE A 92 -10.59 4.69 -3.78
N GLU A 93 -10.76 4.59 -2.47
CA GLU A 93 -11.53 3.55 -1.80
C GLU A 93 -13.01 3.55 -2.26
N GLU A 94 -13.59 4.74 -2.44
CA GLU A 94 -14.95 4.90 -2.95
C GLU A 94 -15.05 4.51 -4.43
N LYS A 95 -15.96 3.56 -4.73
CA LYS A 95 -16.12 2.99 -6.08
C LYS A 95 -17.00 3.85 -6.98
N ASN A 96 -16.43 4.92 -7.50
CA ASN A 96 -17.09 5.86 -8.42
C ASN A 96 -17.10 5.33 -9.86
N LEU A 97 -17.82 4.23 -10.10
CA LEU A 97 -18.04 3.65 -11.42
C LEU A 97 -19.45 3.97 -11.92
N TYR A 98 -19.61 4.11 -13.25
CA TYR A 98 -20.90 4.29 -13.90
C TYR A 98 -21.54 2.93 -14.19
N PRO A 99 -22.60 2.51 -13.45
CA PRO A 99 -23.16 1.15 -13.56
C PRO A 99 -23.77 0.84 -14.92
N SER A 100 -24.21 1.86 -15.64
CA SER A 100 -24.83 1.73 -16.98
C SER A 100 -23.83 1.51 -18.11
N LEU A 101 -22.56 1.84 -17.89
CA LEU A 101 -21.50 1.64 -18.88
C LEU A 101 -20.94 0.21 -18.78
N SER A 102 -20.44 -0.31 -19.90
CA SER A 102 -19.55 -1.47 -19.93
C SER A 102 -18.15 -1.08 -19.47
N GLY A 103 -17.32 -2.06 -19.10
CA GLY A 103 -15.91 -1.83 -18.77
C GLY A 103 -15.15 -1.11 -19.89
N VAL A 104 -15.37 -1.52 -21.14
CA VAL A 104 -14.77 -0.89 -22.34
C VAL A 104 -15.21 0.57 -22.46
N GLU A 105 -16.50 0.85 -22.37
CA GLU A 105 -17.04 2.21 -22.46
C GLU A 105 -16.51 3.09 -21.34
N HIS A 106 -16.42 2.53 -20.13
CA HIS A 106 -15.88 3.21 -18.96
C HIS A 106 -14.42 3.64 -19.16
N LEU A 107 -13.55 2.74 -19.60
CA LEU A 107 -12.16 3.05 -19.87
C LEU A 107 -11.99 4.06 -21.01
N ARG A 108 -12.75 3.91 -22.11
CA ARG A 108 -12.75 4.88 -23.20
C ARG A 108 -13.22 6.27 -22.78
N PHE A 109 -14.21 6.35 -21.91
CA PHE A 109 -14.70 7.61 -21.37
C PHE A 109 -13.60 8.35 -20.59
N PHE A 110 -12.91 7.64 -19.66
CA PHE A 110 -11.83 8.25 -18.89
C PHE A 110 -10.59 8.55 -19.73
N ALA A 111 -10.25 7.71 -20.71
CA ALA A 111 -9.18 7.99 -21.65
C ALA A 111 -9.42 9.34 -22.39
N ARG A 112 -10.65 9.59 -22.85
CA ARG A 112 -11.01 10.86 -23.48
C ARG A 112 -10.89 12.05 -22.53
N LEU A 113 -11.27 11.89 -21.26
CA LEU A 113 -11.12 12.95 -20.25
C LEU A 113 -9.65 13.32 -20.03
N HIS A 114 -8.74 12.33 -20.11
CA HIS A 114 -7.29 12.55 -20.05
C HIS A 114 -6.65 12.92 -21.39
N GLY A 115 -7.43 13.10 -22.45
CA GLY A 115 -6.92 13.43 -23.79
C GLY A 115 -6.20 12.27 -24.49
N VAL A 116 -6.31 11.02 -23.97
CA VAL A 116 -5.72 9.82 -24.58
C VAL A 116 -6.61 9.35 -25.71
N ARG A 117 -6.09 9.34 -26.95
CA ARG A 117 -6.85 9.00 -28.17
C ARG A 117 -6.70 7.52 -28.54
N ASP A 118 -5.50 6.97 -28.37
CA ASP A 118 -5.12 5.65 -28.87
C ASP A 118 -4.88 4.66 -27.70
N LEU A 119 -5.87 4.57 -26.78
CA LEU A 119 -5.82 3.58 -25.70
C LEU A 119 -6.13 2.17 -26.23
N ASP A 120 -5.20 1.24 -26.05
CA ASP A 120 -5.49 -0.20 -26.21
C ASP A 120 -6.28 -0.69 -24.99
N VAL A 121 -7.60 -0.57 -25.07
CA VAL A 121 -8.52 -0.95 -23.98
C VAL A 121 -8.47 -2.45 -23.72
N ASP A 122 -8.29 -3.27 -24.75
CA ASP A 122 -8.27 -4.73 -24.60
C ASP A 122 -6.98 -5.18 -23.89
N ALA A 123 -5.84 -4.54 -24.19
CA ALA A 123 -4.61 -4.77 -23.45
C ALA A 123 -4.75 -4.37 -21.97
N LEU A 124 -5.38 -3.22 -21.70
CA LEU A 124 -5.57 -2.75 -20.33
C LEU A 124 -6.53 -3.66 -19.54
N LEU A 125 -7.61 -4.15 -20.16
CA LEU A 125 -8.51 -5.12 -19.56
C LEU A 125 -7.82 -6.47 -19.27
N ARG A 126 -6.95 -6.94 -20.18
CA ARG A 126 -6.14 -8.15 -19.93
C ARG A 126 -5.23 -8.00 -18.72
N ARG A 127 -4.56 -6.85 -18.55
CA ARG A 127 -3.68 -6.59 -17.39
C ARG A 127 -4.39 -6.74 -16.05
N VAL A 128 -5.68 -6.41 -15.98
CA VAL A 128 -6.48 -6.52 -14.77
C VAL A 128 -7.39 -7.76 -14.75
N GLY A 129 -7.25 -8.71 -15.73
CA GLY A 129 -8.04 -9.93 -15.79
C GLY A 129 -9.54 -9.70 -16.02
N LEU A 130 -9.88 -8.72 -16.86
CA LEU A 130 -11.26 -8.38 -17.23
C LEU A 130 -11.53 -8.53 -18.74
N GLU A 131 -10.63 -9.15 -19.50
CA GLU A 131 -10.71 -9.27 -20.97
C GLU A 131 -12.00 -9.92 -21.46
N THR A 132 -12.48 -10.96 -20.75
CA THR A 132 -13.70 -11.69 -21.12
C THR A 132 -14.98 -11.00 -20.69
N ARG A 133 -14.88 -10.03 -19.76
CA ARG A 133 -16.00 -9.35 -19.13
C ARG A 133 -16.08 -7.85 -19.50
N GLY A 134 -15.12 -7.35 -20.29
CA GLY A 134 -15.01 -5.93 -20.63
C GLY A 134 -16.24 -5.33 -21.32
N ARG A 135 -17.05 -6.14 -22.02
CA ARG A 135 -18.28 -5.72 -22.68
C ARG A 135 -19.53 -5.78 -21.80
N ASP A 136 -19.43 -6.41 -20.63
CA ASP A 136 -20.55 -6.50 -19.67
C ASP A 136 -20.73 -5.15 -18.98
N ARG A 137 -21.97 -4.82 -18.61
CA ARG A 137 -22.28 -3.62 -17.83
C ARG A 137 -21.68 -3.72 -16.43
N VAL A 138 -21.11 -2.63 -15.94
CA VAL A 138 -20.49 -2.53 -14.60
C VAL A 138 -21.49 -2.84 -13.48
N ALA A 139 -22.79 -2.62 -13.71
CA ALA A 139 -23.85 -3.03 -12.78
C ALA A 139 -23.77 -4.52 -12.39
N GLY A 140 -23.38 -5.41 -13.34
CA GLY A 140 -23.22 -6.85 -13.15
C GLY A 140 -21.85 -7.29 -12.60
N TYR A 141 -20.93 -6.35 -12.31
CA TYR A 141 -19.61 -6.69 -11.81
C TYR A 141 -19.62 -7.06 -10.32
N SER A 142 -18.82 -8.07 -9.96
CA SER A 142 -18.53 -8.38 -8.56
C SER A 142 -17.72 -7.25 -7.88
N LYS A 143 -17.58 -7.30 -6.53
CA LYS A 143 -16.72 -6.34 -5.80
C LYS A 143 -15.31 -6.31 -6.40
N GLY A 144 -14.70 -7.49 -6.61
CA GLY A 144 -13.36 -7.62 -7.18
C GLY A 144 -13.25 -7.14 -8.63
N MET A 145 -14.25 -7.41 -9.47
CA MET A 145 -14.27 -6.90 -10.85
C MET A 145 -14.34 -5.37 -10.89
N ARG A 146 -15.14 -4.76 -10.02
CA ARG A 146 -15.23 -3.30 -9.89
C ARG A 146 -13.88 -2.71 -9.46
N GLN A 147 -13.23 -3.32 -8.48
CA GLN A 147 -11.91 -2.86 -8.02
C GLN A 147 -10.86 -2.93 -9.13
N ARG A 148 -10.79 -4.06 -9.85
CA ARG A 148 -9.89 -4.23 -10.99
C ARG A 148 -10.15 -3.22 -12.10
N LEU A 149 -11.42 -2.88 -12.37
CA LEU A 149 -11.76 -1.82 -13.33
C LEU A 149 -11.35 -0.43 -12.83
N MET A 150 -11.46 -0.15 -11.53
CA MET A 150 -10.98 1.10 -10.91
C MET A 150 -9.46 1.28 -11.10
N ILE A 151 -8.70 0.21 -10.90
CA ILE A 151 -7.25 0.22 -11.13
C ILE A 151 -6.94 0.40 -12.62
N ALA A 152 -7.62 -0.33 -13.52
CA ALA A 152 -7.48 -0.12 -14.94
C ALA A 152 -7.76 1.35 -15.33
N ARG A 153 -8.79 1.96 -14.75
CA ARG A 153 -9.10 3.37 -14.96
C ARG A 153 -7.95 4.31 -14.52
N ALA A 154 -7.30 4.01 -13.39
CA ALA A 154 -6.16 4.78 -12.91
C ALA A 154 -4.93 4.68 -13.83
N LEU A 155 -4.89 3.71 -14.73
CA LEU A 155 -3.79 3.46 -15.67
C LEU A 155 -4.04 4.00 -17.09
N VAL A 156 -5.22 4.60 -17.38
CA VAL A 156 -5.59 5.02 -18.75
C VAL A 156 -4.67 6.06 -19.35
N ASN A 157 -4.04 6.89 -18.54
CA ASN A 157 -3.15 7.98 -18.95
C ASN A 157 -1.66 7.63 -18.85
N ASP A 158 -1.30 6.33 -18.64
CA ASP A 158 0.08 5.84 -18.44
C ASP A 158 0.83 6.70 -17.41
N PRO A 159 0.39 6.65 -16.13
CA PRO A 159 0.82 7.60 -15.11
C PRO A 159 2.28 7.40 -14.68
N GLU A 160 2.95 8.49 -14.32
CA GLU A 160 4.29 8.49 -13.72
C GLU A 160 4.21 8.38 -12.18
N VAL A 161 3.05 8.73 -11.60
CA VAL A 161 2.73 8.54 -10.17
C VAL A 161 1.38 7.83 -10.06
N LEU A 162 1.32 6.74 -9.32
CA LEU A 162 0.11 5.96 -9.08
C LEU A 162 -0.23 5.96 -7.58
N ILE A 163 -1.43 6.41 -7.24
CA ILE A 163 -1.91 6.50 -5.86
C ILE A 163 -3.13 5.59 -5.72
N LEU A 164 -3.05 4.62 -4.82
CA LEU A 164 -4.07 3.60 -4.62
C LEU A 164 -4.50 3.56 -3.14
N ASP A 165 -5.77 3.88 -2.88
CA ASP A 165 -6.34 3.86 -1.53
C ASP A 165 -7.03 2.50 -1.31
N GLU A 166 -6.48 1.67 -0.39
CA GLU A 166 -6.95 0.33 -0.03
C GLU A 166 -7.22 -0.56 -1.28
N PRO A 167 -6.23 -0.78 -2.17
CA PRO A 167 -6.46 -1.40 -3.48
C PRO A 167 -6.97 -2.83 -3.42
N SER A 168 -6.66 -3.59 -2.38
CA SER A 168 -7.01 -5.01 -2.23
C SER A 168 -8.08 -5.27 -1.17
N ASP A 169 -8.65 -4.20 -0.55
CA ASP A 169 -9.61 -4.37 0.53
C ASP A 169 -10.83 -5.22 0.15
N GLY A 170 -11.08 -6.25 0.94
CA GLY A 170 -12.21 -7.16 0.80
C GLY A 170 -12.25 -7.91 -0.53
N LEU A 171 -11.10 -8.18 -1.13
CA LEU A 171 -10.96 -9.04 -2.30
C LEU A 171 -10.62 -10.47 -1.91
N ASP A 172 -10.99 -11.40 -2.79
CA ASP A 172 -10.49 -12.76 -2.70
C ASP A 172 -8.98 -12.83 -3.01
N PRO A 173 -8.25 -13.85 -2.52
CA PRO A 173 -6.79 -13.94 -2.69
C PRO A 173 -6.30 -13.88 -4.14
N VAL A 174 -7.06 -14.44 -5.08
CA VAL A 174 -6.70 -14.45 -6.51
C VAL A 174 -6.80 -13.05 -7.09
N SER A 175 -7.90 -12.34 -6.80
CA SER A 175 -8.09 -10.95 -7.22
C SER A 175 -7.05 -10.01 -6.61
N ALA A 176 -6.71 -10.18 -5.33
CA ALA A 176 -5.68 -9.41 -4.66
C ALA A 176 -4.28 -9.65 -5.27
N GLN A 177 -3.94 -10.92 -5.58
CA GLN A 177 -2.69 -11.26 -6.24
C GLN A 177 -2.57 -10.61 -7.63
N ALA A 178 -3.64 -10.63 -8.43
CA ALA A 178 -3.64 -9.98 -9.74
C ALA A 178 -3.39 -8.46 -9.64
N ILE A 179 -3.98 -7.80 -8.62
CA ILE A 179 -3.75 -6.37 -8.36
C ILE A 179 -2.29 -6.11 -7.97
N ARG A 180 -1.73 -6.91 -7.06
CA ARG A 180 -0.31 -6.78 -6.67
C ARG A 180 0.63 -6.92 -7.86
N ALA A 181 0.34 -7.86 -8.78
CA ALA A 181 1.12 -8.03 -10.00
C ALA A 181 1.08 -6.76 -10.89
N VAL A 182 -0.09 -6.14 -11.04
CA VAL A 182 -0.23 -4.88 -11.80
C VAL A 182 0.54 -3.74 -11.13
N ILE A 183 0.50 -3.64 -9.80
CA ILE A 183 1.25 -2.61 -9.05
C ILE A 183 2.76 -2.78 -9.25
N ARG A 184 3.27 -4.01 -9.10
CA ARG A 184 4.70 -4.31 -9.34
C ARG A 184 5.11 -3.99 -10.78
N GLU A 185 4.33 -4.41 -11.77
CA GLU A 185 4.58 -4.09 -13.18
C GLU A 185 4.69 -2.57 -13.41
N GLN A 186 3.83 -1.76 -12.73
CA GLN A 186 3.91 -0.30 -12.87
C GLN A 186 5.20 0.25 -12.25
N ALA A 187 5.60 -0.22 -11.07
CA ALA A 187 6.84 0.18 -10.42
C ALA A 187 8.06 -0.19 -11.28
N GLU A 188 8.14 -1.42 -11.81
CA GLU A 188 9.20 -1.88 -12.71
C GLU A 188 9.31 -1.02 -13.99
N ARG A 189 8.20 -0.41 -14.42
CA ARG A 189 8.17 0.54 -15.54
C ARG A 189 8.61 1.96 -15.15
N GLY A 190 9.00 2.18 -13.89
CA GLY A 190 9.47 3.47 -13.37
C GLY A 190 8.37 4.37 -12.79
N CYS A 191 7.12 3.89 -12.67
CA CYS A 191 6.06 4.60 -11.98
C CYS A 191 6.31 4.61 -10.47
N ALA A 192 6.24 5.76 -9.82
CA ALA A 192 6.24 5.83 -8.37
C ALA A 192 4.85 5.46 -7.85
N VAL A 193 4.78 4.52 -6.92
CA VAL A 193 3.50 4.00 -6.41
C VAL A 193 3.36 4.28 -4.93
N LEU A 194 2.26 4.91 -4.54
CA LEU A 194 1.83 5.04 -3.15
C LEU A 194 0.58 4.19 -2.93
N ILE A 195 0.66 3.23 -2.05
CA ILE A 195 -0.51 2.46 -1.61
C ILE A 195 -0.84 2.79 -0.16
N THR A 196 -2.12 2.94 0.16
CA THR A 196 -2.57 2.87 1.55
C THR A 196 -3.15 1.50 1.82
N THR A 197 -2.87 0.98 2.99
CA THR A 197 -3.50 -0.25 3.46
C THR A 197 -3.47 -0.33 4.99
N HIS A 198 -4.37 -1.08 5.57
CA HIS A 198 -4.32 -1.51 6.95
C HIS A 198 -3.86 -2.98 7.06
N ASP A 199 -3.73 -3.68 5.93
CA ASP A 199 -3.22 -5.05 5.86
C ASP A 199 -1.68 -5.05 5.82
N MET A 200 -1.07 -5.38 6.97
CA MET A 200 0.38 -5.42 7.14
C MET A 200 1.03 -6.52 6.30
N TRP A 201 0.32 -7.62 6.04
CA TRP A 201 0.84 -8.69 5.18
C TRP A 201 0.93 -8.23 3.72
N GLU A 202 -0.09 -7.52 3.23
CA GLU A 202 -0.06 -6.95 1.88
C GLU A 202 1.10 -5.98 1.71
N ALA A 203 1.29 -5.10 2.69
CA ALA A 203 2.39 -4.14 2.66
C ALA A 203 3.76 -4.81 2.69
N ASP A 204 3.95 -5.82 3.55
CA ASP A 204 5.20 -6.59 3.64
C ASP A 204 5.53 -7.31 2.33
N ALA A 205 4.51 -7.82 1.62
CA ALA A 205 4.68 -8.53 0.35
C ALA A 205 4.91 -7.59 -0.85
N LEU A 206 4.45 -6.34 -0.79
CA LEU A 206 4.38 -5.47 -1.95
C LEU A 206 5.27 -4.22 -1.86
N ALA A 207 5.41 -3.61 -0.68
CA ALA A 207 6.09 -2.34 -0.55
C ALA A 207 7.62 -2.49 -0.45
N ASP A 208 8.35 -1.57 -1.09
CA ASP A 208 9.81 -1.45 -0.95
C ASP A 208 10.16 -0.72 0.35
N ARG A 209 9.37 0.30 0.71
CA ARG A 209 9.38 0.97 2.02
C ARG A 209 7.97 1.09 2.56
N VAL A 210 7.85 1.16 3.87
CA VAL A 210 6.59 1.39 4.57
C VAL A 210 6.68 2.60 5.49
N ALA A 211 5.60 3.38 5.54
CA ALA A 211 5.43 4.52 6.41
C ALA A 211 4.28 4.22 7.38
N PHE A 212 4.56 4.16 8.68
CA PHE A 212 3.54 4.01 9.71
C PHE A 212 2.96 5.36 10.11
N ILE A 213 1.64 5.52 9.94
CA ILE A 213 0.91 6.72 10.35
C ILE A 213 -0.12 6.40 11.43
N GLU A 214 -0.17 7.22 12.48
CA GLU A 214 -1.16 7.16 13.54
C GLU A 214 -1.45 8.58 14.04
N GLY A 215 -2.74 8.91 14.25
CA GLY A 215 -3.14 10.24 14.72
C GLY A 215 -2.63 11.40 13.85
N GLY A 216 -2.43 11.19 12.56
CA GLY A 216 -1.94 12.19 11.62
C GLY A 216 -0.43 12.43 11.65
N ARG A 217 0.36 11.55 12.28
CA ARG A 217 1.83 11.66 12.40
C ARG A 217 2.50 10.41 11.88
N LEU A 218 3.68 10.55 11.28
CA LEU A 218 4.53 9.42 10.94
C LEU A 218 5.33 8.99 12.17
N TYR A 219 5.33 7.68 12.41
CA TYR A 219 6.10 7.02 13.47
C TYR A 219 7.36 6.34 12.94
N ALA A 220 7.29 5.79 11.73
CA ALA A 220 8.42 5.14 11.08
C ALA A 220 8.32 5.27 9.56
N LEU A 221 9.47 5.20 8.89
CA LEU A 221 9.60 5.15 7.43
C LEU A 221 10.90 4.41 7.11
N ASP A 222 10.82 3.14 6.74
CA ASP A 222 11.97 2.33 6.29
C ASP A 222 11.49 1.10 5.51
N THR A 223 12.40 0.24 5.08
CA THR A 223 12.05 -1.05 4.48
C THR A 223 11.38 -1.98 5.53
N PRO A 224 10.44 -2.85 5.12
CA PRO A 224 9.81 -3.82 6.01
C PRO A 224 10.85 -4.62 6.83
N GLU A 225 11.90 -5.08 6.17
CA GLU A 225 12.97 -5.87 6.80
C GLU A 225 13.69 -5.09 7.91
N ARG A 226 14.09 -3.83 7.63
CA ARG A 226 14.78 -3.00 8.64
C ARG A 226 13.90 -2.70 9.84
N LEU A 227 12.62 -2.43 9.61
CA LEU A 227 11.67 -2.18 10.69
C LEU A 227 11.51 -3.43 11.57
N LYS A 228 11.36 -4.62 10.97
CA LYS A 228 11.28 -5.89 11.68
C LYS A 228 12.57 -6.20 12.46
N LEU A 229 13.74 -5.92 11.89
CA LEU A 229 15.02 -6.14 12.57
C LEU A 229 15.26 -5.16 13.73
N ALA A 230 14.85 -3.88 13.58
CA ALA A 230 15.12 -2.85 14.57
C ALA A 230 14.12 -2.87 15.74
N HIS A 231 12.88 -3.24 15.49
CA HIS A 231 11.78 -3.13 16.45
C HIS A 231 11.05 -4.44 16.69
N GLY A 232 11.31 -5.46 15.91
CA GLY A 232 10.66 -6.75 16.06
C GLY A 232 11.30 -7.59 17.15
N ARG A 233 10.47 -8.31 17.89
CA ARG A 233 10.95 -9.36 18.81
C ARG A 233 11.11 -10.65 18.03
N ARG A 234 12.26 -11.29 18.15
CA ARG A 234 12.48 -12.63 17.60
C ARG A 234 12.09 -13.64 18.66
N SER A 235 11.26 -14.60 18.29
CA SER A 235 10.87 -15.68 19.19
C SER A 235 10.95 -17.04 18.51
N VAL A 236 10.98 -18.07 19.33
CA VAL A 236 10.86 -19.47 18.90
C VAL A 236 9.64 -20.07 19.56
N ARG A 237 8.73 -20.61 18.77
CA ARG A 237 7.59 -21.38 19.23
C ARG A 237 7.97 -22.85 19.30
N VAL A 238 7.93 -23.43 20.49
CA VAL A 238 8.25 -24.82 20.78
C VAL A 238 6.97 -25.56 21.12
N ARG A 239 6.69 -26.69 20.45
CA ARG A 239 5.59 -27.58 20.79
C ARG A 239 6.13 -28.91 21.30
N VAL A 240 5.73 -29.27 22.50
CA VAL A 240 6.17 -30.47 23.18
C VAL A 240 4.95 -31.31 23.55
N ARG A 241 4.98 -32.62 23.26
CA ARG A 241 3.96 -33.57 23.70
C ARG A 241 4.34 -34.09 25.07
N ARG A 242 3.51 -33.86 26.07
CA ARG A 242 3.68 -34.39 27.43
C ARG A 242 3.40 -35.88 27.49
N ALA A 243 3.79 -36.53 28.59
CA ALA A 243 3.59 -37.96 28.83
C ALA A 243 2.08 -38.35 28.90
N ASP A 244 1.20 -37.42 29.23
CA ASP A 244 -0.26 -37.57 29.22
C ASP A 244 -0.90 -37.42 27.84
N GLY A 245 -0.08 -37.10 26.79
CA GLY A 245 -0.53 -36.90 25.43
C GLY A 245 -0.94 -35.47 25.10
N GLU A 246 -1.01 -34.56 26.07
CA GLU A 246 -1.29 -33.14 25.80
C GLU A 246 -0.13 -32.45 25.10
N ILE A 247 -0.49 -31.48 24.21
CA ILE A 247 0.50 -30.68 23.52
C ILE A 247 0.64 -29.34 24.25
N ASP A 248 1.82 -29.10 24.78
CA ASP A 248 2.22 -27.85 25.40
C ASP A 248 2.90 -26.95 24.36
N GLU A 249 2.49 -25.68 24.27
CA GLU A 249 3.07 -24.70 23.37
C GLU A 249 3.73 -23.59 24.19
N ARG A 250 5.01 -23.34 23.93
CA ARG A 250 5.82 -22.37 24.64
C ARG A 250 6.48 -21.42 23.66
N VAL A 251 6.47 -20.12 23.97
CA VAL A 251 7.17 -19.09 23.18
C VAL A 251 8.40 -18.64 23.95
N VAL A 252 9.56 -18.72 23.31
CA VAL A 252 10.86 -18.32 23.87
C VAL A 252 11.38 -17.13 23.10
N GLU A 253 11.54 -15.99 23.75
CA GLU A 253 12.16 -14.80 23.13
C GLU A 253 13.66 -15.02 22.91
N LEU A 254 14.17 -14.63 21.73
CA LEU A 254 15.57 -14.72 21.32
C LEU A 254 16.29 -13.41 21.67
N ASP A 255 16.61 -13.20 22.94
CA ASP A 255 17.16 -11.95 23.48
C ASP A 255 18.63 -12.03 23.95
N GLY A 256 19.43 -12.95 23.39
CA GLY A 256 20.87 -13.05 23.66
C GLY A 256 21.29 -14.27 24.48
N GLU A 257 22.19 -14.10 25.49
CA GLU A 257 22.88 -15.21 26.17
C GLU A 257 21.97 -16.21 26.88
N ALA A 258 20.81 -15.81 27.36
CA ALA A 258 19.87 -16.70 28.05
C ALA A 258 19.01 -17.56 27.11
N THR A 259 19.02 -17.30 25.78
CA THR A 259 18.19 -17.99 24.79
C THR A 259 18.38 -19.49 24.77
N ALA A 260 19.66 -19.97 24.79
CA ALA A 260 19.97 -21.40 24.74
C ALA A 260 19.41 -22.14 25.97
N ARG A 261 19.52 -21.55 27.16
CA ARG A 261 18.98 -22.12 28.38
C ARG A 261 17.46 -22.17 28.36
N ARG A 262 16.80 -21.09 27.96
CA ARG A 262 15.33 -21.04 27.87
C ARG A 262 14.77 -21.98 26.80
N LEU A 263 15.48 -22.19 25.69
CA LEU A 263 15.11 -23.19 24.70
C LEU A 263 15.26 -24.60 25.23
N ALA A 264 16.34 -24.92 25.99
CA ALA A 264 16.50 -26.19 26.64
C ALA A 264 15.37 -26.45 27.64
N GLU A 265 15.07 -25.48 28.51
CA GLU A 265 13.97 -25.56 29.48
C GLU A 265 12.59 -25.70 28.76
N ALA A 266 12.41 -25.04 27.61
CA ALA A 266 11.17 -25.13 26.85
C ALA A 266 10.97 -26.48 26.13
N THR A 267 12.05 -27.21 25.87
CA THR A 267 12.03 -28.57 25.30
C THR A 267 11.99 -29.69 26.32
N GLU A 268 12.22 -29.39 27.60
CA GLU A 268 12.16 -30.39 28.69
C GLU A 268 10.73 -30.83 28.99
N GLY A 269 10.58 -32.08 29.40
CA GLY A 269 9.35 -32.66 29.95
C GLY A 269 8.44 -33.36 28.94
N GLY A 270 8.92 -33.63 27.70
CA GLY A 270 8.15 -34.37 26.70
C GLY A 270 8.86 -34.60 25.39
N GLU A 271 8.13 -35.16 24.45
CA GLU A 271 8.60 -35.34 23.06
C GLU A 271 8.49 -34.03 22.29
N LEU A 272 9.62 -33.51 21.79
CA LEU A 272 9.66 -32.34 20.95
C LEU A 272 8.98 -32.62 19.60
N LEU A 273 7.88 -31.88 19.29
CA LEU A 273 7.14 -32.05 18.07
C LEU A 273 7.61 -31.06 16.98
N THR A 274 7.70 -29.77 17.31
CA THR A 274 8.12 -28.74 16.36
C THR A 274 8.85 -27.60 17.07
N ILE A 275 9.80 -27.01 16.34
CA ILE A 275 10.43 -25.72 16.67
C ILE A 275 10.25 -24.82 15.46
N HIS A 276 9.56 -23.70 15.63
CA HIS A 276 9.40 -22.70 14.60
C HIS A 276 9.98 -21.37 15.07
N THR A 277 10.89 -20.81 14.28
CA THR A 277 11.32 -19.41 14.49
C THR A 277 10.22 -18.51 14.00
N GLU A 278 9.76 -17.62 14.86
CA GLU A 278 8.82 -16.56 14.50
C GLU A 278 9.61 -15.28 14.27
N GLU A 279 9.56 -14.81 13.04
CA GLU A 279 10.02 -13.48 12.71
C GLU A 279 8.94 -12.48 13.09
N ALA A 280 9.35 -11.31 13.58
CA ALA A 280 8.44 -10.24 13.88
C ALA A 280 7.66 -9.83 12.61
N THR A 281 6.39 -9.57 12.76
CA THR A 281 5.55 -9.03 11.71
C THR A 281 5.58 -7.50 11.71
N LEU A 282 5.18 -6.87 10.62
CA LEU A 282 4.98 -5.41 10.61
C LEU A 282 3.90 -4.97 11.62
N GLU A 283 2.94 -5.85 11.92
CA GLU A 283 1.91 -5.60 12.94
C GLU A 283 2.52 -5.51 14.33
N ASP A 284 3.42 -6.45 14.70
CA ASP A 284 4.13 -6.42 15.98
C ASP A 284 4.94 -5.13 16.13
N VAL A 285 5.63 -4.74 15.05
CA VAL A 285 6.40 -3.49 15.01
C VAL A 285 5.49 -2.27 15.20
N PHE A 286 4.36 -2.23 14.49
CA PHE A 286 3.39 -1.14 14.61
C PHE A 286 2.86 -1.00 16.04
N VAL A 287 2.42 -2.12 16.65
CA VAL A 287 1.92 -2.15 18.02
C VAL A 287 2.99 -1.69 19.02
N GLN A 288 4.22 -2.15 18.83
CA GLN A 288 5.32 -1.74 19.71
C GLN A 288 5.62 -0.24 19.63
N MET A 289 5.56 0.36 18.43
CA MET A 289 5.87 1.78 18.22
C MET A 289 4.75 2.72 18.63
N THR A 290 3.49 2.32 18.43
CA THR A 290 2.31 3.18 18.66
C THR A 290 1.59 2.89 19.98
N GLY A 291 1.83 1.71 20.58
CA GLY A 291 1.11 1.22 21.77
C GLY A 291 -0.36 0.85 21.47
N ARG A 292 -0.75 0.74 20.21
CA ARG A 292 -2.14 0.47 19.77
C ARG A 292 -2.15 -0.56 18.64
N GLY A 293 -3.15 -1.46 18.65
CA GLY A 293 -3.44 -2.32 17.51
C GLY A 293 -4.11 -1.57 16.36
N LEU A 294 -4.25 -2.24 15.21
CA LEU A 294 -4.88 -1.70 14.00
C LEU A 294 -6.41 -1.70 14.03
N THR A 295 -7.02 -2.27 15.07
CA THR A 295 -8.49 -2.40 15.25
C THR A 295 -9.12 -1.13 15.78
#